data_5349e58dbae5204998053444ba67655a
#
_entry.id   5349e58dbae5204998053444ba67655a
#
_cell.length_a   1.000
_cell.length_b   1.000
_cell.length_c   1.000
_cell.angle_alpha   90.00
_cell.angle_beta   90.00
_cell.angle_gamma   90.00
#
_symmetry.space_group_name_H-M   'P 1'
#
loop_
_entity.id
_entity.type
_entity.pdbx_description
1 polymer ?
#
loop_
_entity_poly.entity_id
_entity_poly.type
_entity_poly.pdbx_seq_one_letter_code
_entity_poly.pdbx_strand_id
1 'polypeptide(L)'
;MRIHLLLAAALVTASTLASAEDKRYDPKALARYDVSYVRCEASFPEMKGHRDDAYMSLWRMKPGRKTEARLAEVRSSSTYKSEQRTAKREAAGASGPDAVKALEQQCRGLWGEMKKTPKPKG
;
A
#
# COMPACT_ATOMS: atom_id res chain seq x y z
N MET A 1 59.84 -11.66 16.92
CA MET A 1 58.60 -12.29 16.44
C MET A 1 57.39 -11.46 16.82
N ARG A 2 56.75 -10.92 15.87
CA ARG A 2 55.55 -10.11 16.07
C ARG A 2 54.36 -10.85 15.55
N ILE A 3 53.45 -11.16 16.42
CA ILE A 3 52.22 -11.78 16.05
C ILE A 3 51.25 -10.65 15.70
N HIS A 4 50.93 -10.55 14.45
CA HIS A 4 49.86 -9.66 14.03
C HIS A 4 48.53 -10.37 14.21
N LEU A 5 47.82 -9.99 15.23
CA LEU A 5 46.42 -10.34 15.38
C LEU A 5 45.63 -9.51 14.40
N LEU A 6 45.23 -10.16 13.32
CA LEU A 6 44.22 -9.62 12.44
C LEU A 6 42.86 -9.80 13.09
N LEU A 7 42.38 -8.74 13.66
CA LEU A 7 40.97 -8.65 14.04
C LEU A 7 40.15 -8.58 12.77
N ALA A 8 39.61 -9.71 12.39
CA ALA A 8 38.57 -9.72 11.40
C ALA A 8 37.32 -9.12 12.05
N ALA A 9 37.01 -7.88 11.74
CA ALA A 9 35.76 -7.28 12.10
C ALA A 9 34.68 -8.00 11.28
N ALA A 10 33.96 -8.88 11.93
CA ALA A 10 32.76 -9.44 11.36
C ALA A 10 31.73 -8.32 11.26
N LEU A 11 31.59 -7.77 10.09
CA LEU A 11 30.49 -6.89 9.75
C LEU A 11 29.22 -7.72 9.75
N VAL A 12 28.53 -7.70 10.87
CA VAL A 12 27.16 -8.21 10.91
C VAL A 12 26.30 -7.21 10.18
N THR A 13 26.12 -7.45 8.89
CA THR A 13 25.10 -6.72 8.14
C THR A 13 23.75 -7.16 8.68
N ALA A 14 23.11 -6.27 9.43
CA ALA A 14 21.74 -6.50 9.85
C ALA A 14 20.91 -6.81 8.61
N SER A 15 20.29 -7.97 8.60
CA SER A 15 19.50 -8.42 7.45
C SER A 15 18.32 -7.48 7.23
N THR A 16 18.18 -7.03 6.00
CA THR A 16 17.09 -6.19 5.54
C THR A 16 15.80 -6.96 5.27
N LEU A 17 15.67 -8.17 5.78
CA LEU A 17 14.48 -9.01 5.60
C LEU A 17 13.19 -8.40 6.18
N ALA A 18 13.31 -7.52 7.18
CA ALA A 18 12.17 -6.81 7.76
C ALA A 18 11.52 -5.81 6.80
N SER A 19 12.24 -5.29 5.81
CA SER A 19 11.73 -4.25 4.91
C SER A 19 10.75 -4.76 3.85
N ALA A 20 10.74 -6.07 3.53
CA ALA A 20 9.84 -6.65 2.53
C ALA A 20 8.40 -6.76 3.04
N GLU A 21 8.19 -7.04 4.35
CA GLU A 21 6.86 -7.06 4.95
C GLU A 21 6.32 -5.65 5.18
N ASP A 22 7.18 -4.69 5.47
CA ASP A 22 6.79 -3.33 5.79
C ASP A 22 6.21 -2.57 4.60
N LYS A 23 6.48 -2.99 3.37
CA LYS A 23 5.91 -2.37 2.16
C LYS A 23 4.39 -2.42 2.12
N ARG A 24 3.79 -3.45 2.66
CA ARG A 24 2.33 -3.58 2.75
C ARG A 24 1.71 -2.54 3.70
N TYR A 25 2.51 -2.10 4.65
CA TYR A 25 2.14 -1.14 5.68
C TYR A 25 2.90 0.17 5.56
N ASP A 26 3.47 0.44 4.37
CA ASP A 26 4.12 1.71 4.10
C ASP A 26 3.09 2.83 4.09
N PRO A 27 3.21 3.82 4.98
CA PRO A 27 2.23 4.90 5.07
C PRO A 27 2.11 5.72 3.79
N LYS A 28 3.20 5.90 3.06
CA LYS A 28 3.18 6.64 1.79
C LYS A 28 2.40 5.91 0.71
N ALA A 29 2.68 4.62 0.55
CA ALA A 29 2.00 3.78 -0.43
C ALA A 29 0.52 3.64 -0.09
N LEU A 30 0.19 3.44 1.18
CA LEU A 30 -1.19 3.31 1.64
C LEU A 30 -1.98 4.62 1.40
N ALA A 31 -1.38 5.77 1.70
CA ALA A 31 -2.03 7.05 1.48
C ALA A 31 -2.36 7.30 0.00
N ARG A 32 -1.42 7.00 -0.88
CA ARG A 32 -1.63 7.12 -2.34
C ARG A 32 -2.70 6.17 -2.83
N TYR A 33 -2.67 4.94 -2.34
CA TYR A 33 -3.70 3.96 -2.65
C TYR A 33 -5.09 4.44 -2.21
N ASP A 34 -5.22 4.90 -0.97
CA ASP A 34 -6.50 5.35 -0.44
C ASP A 34 -7.09 6.51 -1.24
N VAL A 35 -6.27 7.48 -1.62
CA VAL A 35 -6.70 8.63 -2.45
C VAL A 35 -7.17 8.15 -3.83
N SER A 36 -6.43 7.24 -4.45
CA SER A 36 -6.81 6.67 -5.74
C SER A 36 -8.09 5.85 -5.63
N TYR A 37 -8.25 5.09 -4.56
CA TYR A 37 -9.44 4.26 -4.36
C TYR A 37 -10.72 5.09 -4.23
N VAL A 38 -10.67 6.20 -3.50
CA VAL A 38 -11.81 7.12 -3.40
C VAL A 38 -12.25 7.63 -4.78
N ARG A 39 -11.29 7.91 -5.65
CA ARG A 39 -11.58 8.31 -7.03
C ARG A 39 -12.21 7.18 -7.83
N CYS A 40 -11.75 5.96 -7.61
CA CYS A 40 -12.37 4.78 -8.22
C CYS A 40 -13.82 4.60 -7.75
N GLU A 41 -14.09 4.77 -6.47
CA GLU A 41 -15.45 4.68 -5.93
C GLU A 41 -16.41 5.68 -6.57
N ALA A 42 -15.92 6.87 -6.89
CA ALA A 42 -16.73 7.91 -7.55
C ALA A 42 -17.13 7.51 -8.96
N SER A 43 -16.25 6.82 -9.69
CA SER A 43 -16.50 6.40 -11.07
C SER A 43 -17.14 5.00 -11.17
N PHE A 44 -16.89 4.15 -10.21
CA PHE A 44 -17.36 2.75 -10.18
C PHE A 44 -18.07 2.48 -8.86
N PRO A 45 -19.38 2.71 -8.79
CA PRO A 45 -20.14 2.56 -7.55
C PRO A 45 -20.03 1.18 -6.88
N GLU A 46 -19.80 0.13 -7.65
CA GLU A 46 -19.60 -1.23 -7.14
C GLU A 46 -18.35 -1.35 -6.25
N MET A 47 -17.42 -0.43 -6.37
CA MET A 47 -16.18 -0.43 -5.58
C MET A 47 -16.37 0.18 -4.19
N LYS A 48 -17.48 0.86 -3.94
CA LYS A 48 -17.72 1.52 -2.65
C LYS A 48 -17.68 0.54 -1.49
N GLY A 49 -16.93 0.89 -0.45
CA GLY A 49 -16.85 0.11 0.77
C GLY A 49 -15.87 -1.05 0.73
N HIS A 50 -15.16 -1.25 -0.37
CA HIS A 50 -14.24 -2.38 -0.56
C HIS A 50 -12.75 -1.95 -0.58
N ARG A 51 -12.45 -0.77 -0.08
CA ARG A 51 -11.09 -0.22 -0.10
C ARG A 51 -10.06 -1.16 0.55
N ASP A 52 -10.35 -1.64 1.74
CA ASP A 52 -9.42 -2.49 2.47
C ASP A 52 -9.39 -3.91 1.91
N ASP A 53 -10.54 -4.44 1.50
CA ASP A 53 -10.61 -5.75 0.85
C ASP A 53 -9.78 -5.78 -0.44
N ALA A 54 -9.89 -4.73 -1.25
CA ALA A 54 -9.13 -4.61 -2.48
C ALA A 54 -7.62 -4.46 -2.20
N TYR A 55 -7.26 -3.70 -1.17
CA TYR A 55 -5.86 -3.55 -0.76
C TYR A 55 -5.27 -4.88 -0.30
N MET A 56 -5.99 -5.60 0.54
CA MET A 56 -5.55 -6.91 1.02
C MET A 56 -5.40 -7.92 -0.12
N SER A 57 -6.30 -7.88 -1.10
CA SER A 57 -6.21 -8.73 -2.29
C SER A 57 -4.99 -8.40 -3.14
N LEU A 58 -4.73 -7.11 -3.35
CA LEU A 58 -3.59 -6.62 -4.14
C LEU A 58 -2.26 -7.11 -3.55
N TRP A 59 -2.13 -7.05 -2.25
CA TRP A 59 -0.91 -7.44 -1.54
C TRP A 59 -0.91 -8.89 -1.06
N ARG A 60 -1.96 -9.65 -1.39
CA ARG A 60 -2.14 -11.04 -0.95
C ARG A 60 -2.02 -11.19 0.57
N MET A 61 -2.60 -10.25 1.26
CA MET A 61 -2.62 -10.22 2.72
C MET A 61 -3.76 -11.09 3.24
N LYS A 62 -3.52 -11.71 4.40
CA LYS A 62 -4.56 -12.47 5.06
C LYS A 62 -5.62 -11.51 5.62
N PRO A 63 -6.90 -11.61 5.22
CA PRO A 63 -7.95 -10.78 5.80
C PRO A 63 -8.19 -11.12 7.26
N GLY A 64 -8.63 -10.14 8.02
CA GLY A 64 -8.97 -10.32 9.42
C GLY A 64 -8.75 -9.07 10.25
N ARG A 65 -9.17 -9.13 11.49
CA ARG A 65 -9.12 -7.99 12.42
C ARG A 65 -7.71 -7.46 12.69
N LYS A 66 -6.72 -8.35 12.74
CA LYS A 66 -5.31 -7.94 12.97
C LYS A 66 -4.78 -7.09 11.83
N THR A 67 -5.05 -7.50 10.61
CA THR A 67 -4.63 -6.76 9.40
C THR A 67 -5.35 -5.43 9.33
N GLU A 68 -6.66 -5.42 9.54
CA GLU A 68 -7.46 -4.19 9.55
C GLU A 68 -7.01 -3.22 10.64
N ALA A 69 -6.74 -3.72 11.84
CA ALA A 69 -6.25 -2.89 12.95
C ALA A 69 -4.88 -2.28 12.63
N ARG A 70 -4.00 -3.04 12.00
CA ARG A 70 -2.69 -2.53 11.61
C ARG A 70 -2.78 -1.47 10.51
N LEU A 71 -3.66 -1.64 9.54
CA LEU A 71 -3.91 -0.62 8.53
C LEU A 71 -4.46 0.67 9.17
N ALA A 72 -5.38 0.54 10.12
CA ALA A 72 -5.92 1.68 10.85
C ALA A 72 -4.82 2.42 11.64
N GLU A 73 -3.91 1.69 12.25
CA GLU A 73 -2.76 2.26 12.94
C GLU A 73 -1.85 3.05 12.01
N VAL A 74 -1.53 2.49 10.83
CA VAL A 74 -0.75 3.19 9.82
C VAL A 74 -1.44 4.49 9.39
N ARG A 75 -2.76 4.45 9.20
CA ARG A 75 -3.55 5.63 8.81
C ARG A 75 -3.59 6.72 9.87
N SER A 76 -3.30 6.40 11.12
CA SER A 76 -3.21 7.39 12.20
C SER A 76 -1.84 8.08 12.28
N SER A 77 -0.86 7.61 11.52
CA SER A 77 0.49 8.18 11.54
C SER A 77 0.57 9.54 10.86
N SER A 78 1.50 10.37 11.32
CA SER A 78 1.74 11.69 10.73
C SER A 78 2.25 11.61 9.30
N THR A 79 3.06 10.59 8.99
CA THR A 79 3.55 10.35 7.63
C THR A 79 2.42 10.03 6.67
N TYR A 80 1.48 9.18 7.08
CA TYR A 80 0.31 8.88 6.26
C TYR A 80 -0.52 10.15 5.98
N LYS A 81 -0.82 10.92 7.00
CA LYS A 81 -1.64 12.14 6.87
C LYS A 81 -0.99 13.17 5.97
N SER A 82 0.33 13.35 6.09
CA SER A 82 1.09 14.25 5.23
C SER A 82 1.08 13.80 3.77
N GLU A 83 1.33 12.52 3.54
CA GLU A 83 1.33 11.96 2.19
C GLU A 83 -0.06 11.96 1.57
N GLN A 84 -1.10 11.75 2.37
CA GLN A 84 -2.49 11.85 1.93
C GLN A 84 -2.81 13.25 1.39
N ARG A 85 -2.38 14.28 2.09
CA ARG A 85 -2.57 15.67 1.62
C ARG A 85 -1.85 15.91 0.30
N THR A 86 -0.62 15.43 0.17
CA THR A 86 0.17 15.54 -1.06
C THR A 86 -0.52 14.81 -2.22
N ALA A 87 -0.96 13.58 -1.99
CA ALA A 87 -1.63 12.78 -2.99
C ALA A 87 -2.96 13.41 -3.46
N LYS A 88 -3.71 14.01 -2.54
CA LYS A 88 -4.94 14.74 -2.89
C LYS A 88 -4.66 15.95 -3.77
N ARG A 89 -3.60 16.70 -3.49
CA ARG A 89 -3.20 17.85 -4.32
C ARG A 89 -2.77 17.43 -5.71
N GLU A 90 -1.98 16.36 -5.81
CA GLU A 90 -1.55 15.80 -7.10
C GLU A 90 -2.76 15.32 -7.90
N ALA A 91 -3.69 14.64 -7.24
CA ALA A 91 -4.91 14.15 -7.89
C ALA A 91 -5.78 15.29 -8.42
N ALA A 92 -5.90 16.38 -7.67
CA ALA A 92 -6.65 17.57 -8.10
C ALA A 92 -6.05 18.24 -9.33
N GLY A 93 -4.71 18.16 -9.50
CA GLY A 93 -4.01 18.69 -10.66
C GLY A 93 -4.07 17.79 -11.91
N ALA A 94 -4.46 16.54 -11.78
CA ALA A 94 -4.49 15.56 -12.85
C ALA A 94 -5.90 15.45 -13.45
N SER A 95 -6.29 16.43 -14.27
CA SER A 95 -7.66 16.56 -14.76
C SER A 95 -7.83 16.39 -16.29
N GLY A 96 -6.77 16.07 -17.02
CA GLY A 96 -6.85 15.89 -18.46
C GLY A 96 -7.50 14.56 -18.88
N PRO A 97 -7.96 14.44 -20.16
CA PRO A 97 -8.59 13.21 -20.65
C PRO A 97 -7.71 11.96 -20.50
N ASP A 98 -6.41 12.09 -20.72
CA ASP A 98 -5.45 10.99 -20.56
C ASP A 98 -5.32 10.54 -19.11
N ALA A 99 -5.35 11.48 -18.18
CA ALA A 99 -5.30 11.18 -16.75
C ALA A 99 -6.56 10.44 -16.29
N VAL A 100 -7.72 10.85 -16.77
CA VAL A 100 -9.00 10.17 -16.48
C VAL A 100 -8.98 8.74 -17.01
N LYS A 101 -8.52 8.55 -18.25
CA LYS A 101 -8.44 7.24 -18.88
C LYS A 101 -7.46 6.31 -18.15
N ALA A 102 -6.31 6.83 -17.75
CA ALA A 102 -5.33 6.08 -16.96
C ALA A 102 -5.91 5.65 -15.62
N LEU A 103 -6.64 6.53 -14.94
CA LEU A 103 -7.32 6.21 -13.70
C LEU A 103 -8.37 5.11 -13.88
N GLU A 104 -9.19 5.18 -14.91
CA GLU A 104 -10.18 4.14 -15.22
C GLU A 104 -9.53 2.78 -15.41
N GLN A 105 -8.44 2.71 -16.15
CA GLN A 105 -7.70 1.47 -16.37
C GLN A 105 -7.14 0.92 -15.05
N GLN A 106 -6.60 1.79 -14.22
CA GLN A 106 -6.09 1.40 -12.90
C GLN A 106 -7.21 0.85 -12.02
N CYS A 107 -8.36 1.51 -11.98
CA CYS A 107 -9.52 1.07 -11.21
C CYS A 107 -10.03 -0.29 -11.67
N ARG A 108 -10.14 -0.50 -12.97
CA ARG A 108 -10.58 -1.78 -13.55
C ARG A 108 -9.60 -2.90 -13.25
N GLY A 109 -8.30 -2.62 -13.31
CA GLY A 109 -7.26 -3.58 -12.98
C GLY A 109 -7.33 -4.01 -11.51
N LEU A 110 -7.45 -3.06 -10.62
CA LEU A 110 -7.58 -3.31 -9.18
C LEU A 110 -8.83 -4.13 -8.86
N TRP A 111 -9.96 -3.76 -9.44
CA TRP A 111 -11.23 -4.46 -9.23
C TRP A 111 -11.19 -5.88 -9.77
N GLY A 112 -10.57 -6.07 -10.93
CA GLY A 112 -10.35 -7.39 -11.51
C GLY A 112 -9.52 -8.29 -10.61
N GLU A 113 -8.46 -7.78 -10.00
CA GLU A 113 -7.65 -8.54 -9.05
C GLU A 113 -8.44 -8.92 -7.79
N MET A 114 -9.25 -8.03 -7.27
CA MET A 114 -10.10 -8.33 -6.12
C MET A 114 -11.09 -9.46 -6.41
N LYS A 115 -11.69 -9.45 -7.59
CA LYS A 115 -12.65 -10.49 -7.99
C LYS A 115 -12.01 -11.86 -8.14
N LYS A 116 -10.75 -11.93 -8.52
CA LYS A 116 -10.00 -13.19 -8.66
C LYS A 116 -9.64 -13.83 -7.34
N THR A 117 -9.58 -13.05 -6.27
CA THR A 117 -9.19 -13.54 -4.95
C THR A 117 -10.40 -14.24 -4.32
N PRO A 118 -10.30 -15.55 -3.99
CA PRO A 118 -11.41 -16.23 -3.34
C PRO A 118 -11.66 -15.61 -1.97
N LYS A 119 -12.93 -15.32 -1.71
CA LYS A 119 -13.33 -14.85 -0.38
C LYS A 119 -13.03 -15.93 0.65
N PRO A 120 -12.41 -15.61 1.80
CA PRO A 120 -12.23 -16.59 2.84
C PRO A 120 -13.60 -17.11 3.28
N LYS A 121 -13.73 -18.42 3.30
CA LYS A 121 -14.91 -19.07 3.88
C LYS A 121 -14.87 -18.79 5.38
N GLY A 122 -15.72 -17.89 5.82
CA GLY A 122 -15.77 -17.45 7.18
C GLY A 122 -16.77 -18.09 7.99
#